data_8a82721d40f3aa12f02ad375465dc401
#
_entry.id   8a82721d40f3aa12f02ad375465dc401
#
_cell.length_a   1.000
_cell.length_b   1.000
_cell.length_c   1.000
_cell.angle_alpha   90.00
_cell.angle_beta   90.00
_cell.angle_gamma   90.00
#
_symmetry.space_group_name_H-M   'P 1'
#
loop_
_entity.id
_entity.type
_entity.pdbx_description
1 polymer ?
#
loop_
_entity_poly.entity_id
_entity_poly.type
_entity_poly.pdbx_seq_one_letter_code
_entity_poly.pdbx_strand_id
1 'polypeptide(L)'
;MAKTYAIAIDGPAGAGKSTIAKRLAKELGYYYVDTGAIYRTVAYFMDLLGVSPKDADGVERYIDELTIQIEYDEEGKQHMLMNGIDVTGEIRTQDISQKASLVSAHAVVREVLLDMQRDVAKAHNVIMDGRDIGTVVLPKADVKIFLTASAEVRAKRRYDELIAKGQTANLEQVLKEIVQRDYQDTHREIAPLKMARDSVKLDTSDLDIEGVLAEMKRIIKEKIPV
;
A
#
# COMPACT_ATOMS: atom_id res chain seq x y z
N MET A 1 5.03 -26.25 -12.10
CA MET A 1 4.76 -24.82 -12.33
C MET A 1 6.07 -24.06 -12.23
N ALA A 2 6.30 -23.04 -13.04
CA ALA A 2 7.47 -22.18 -12.89
C ALA A 2 7.40 -21.46 -11.51
N LYS A 3 8.57 -21.19 -10.92
CA LYS A 3 8.63 -20.42 -9.67
C LYS A 3 8.16 -18.99 -9.90
N THR A 4 7.24 -18.51 -9.08
CA THR A 4 6.87 -17.09 -9.02
C THR A 4 7.77 -16.35 -8.03
N TYR A 5 8.06 -15.07 -8.32
CA TYR A 5 8.85 -14.19 -7.45
C TYR A 5 7.96 -13.12 -6.83
N ALA A 6 8.15 -12.87 -5.55
CA ALA A 6 7.43 -11.84 -4.81
C ALA A 6 8.40 -10.80 -4.23
N ILE A 7 8.13 -9.52 -4.52
CA ILE A 7 8.87 -8.37 -4.01
C ILE A 7 7.93 -7.59 -3.07
N ALA A 8 8.27 -7.54 -1.78
CA ALA A 8 7.54 -6.80 -0.78
C ALA A 8 8.18 -5.43 -0.55
N ILE A 9 7.39 -4.36 -0.64
CA ILE A 9 7.83 -2.98 -0.40
C ILE A 9 7.00 -2.39 0.74
N ASP A 10 7.57 -2.33 1.92
CA ASP A 10 6.94 -1.74 3.10
C ASP A 10 7.51 -0.34 3.40
N GLY A 11 6.78 0.44 4.18
CA GLY A 11 7.24 1.75 4.63
C GLY A 11 6.11 2.74 4.87
N PRO A 12 6.41 3.91 5.46
CA PRO A 12 5.42 4.89 5.86
C PRO A 12 4.69 5.55 4.66
N ALA A 13 3.61 6.27 4.97
CA ALA A 13 2.90 7.05 3.96
C ALA A 13 3.79 8.14 3.34
N GLY A 14 3.64 8.41 2.05
CA GLY A 14 4.42 9.45 1.35
C GLY A 14 5.88 9.08 1.04
N ALA A 15 6.36 7.86 1.37
CA ALA A 15 7.72 7.42 1.07
C ALA A 15 7.99 7.15 -0.44
N GLY A 16 6.98 7.25 -1.30
CA GLY A 16 7.13 7.02 -2.75
C GLY A 16 6.95 5.58 -3.20
N LYS A 17 6.56 4.66 -2.30
CA LYS A 17 6.43 3.23 -2.59
C LYS A 17 5.64 2.93 -3.87
N SER A 18 4.42 3.43 -3.96
CA SER A 18 3.53 3.10 -5.08
C SER A 18 4.03 3.62 -6.43
N THR A 19 4.68 4.79 -6.44
CA THR A 19 5.28 5.35 -7.65
C THR A 19 6.40 4.45 -8.18
N ILE A 20 7.29 4.05 -7.29
CA ILE A 20 8.44 3.21 -7.62
C ILE A 20 7.99 1.78 -7.94
N ALA A 21 7.08 1.20 -7.14
CA ALA A 21 6.57 -0.15 -7.34
C ALA A 21 5.91 -0.32 -8.70
N LYS A 22 5.10 0.65 -9.15
CA LYS A 22 4.47 0.64 -10.49
C LYS A 22 5.50 0.64 -11.61
N ARG A 23 6.51 1.51 -11.52
CA ARG A 23 7.57 1.58 -12.54
C ARG A 23 8.37 0.29 -12.60
N LEU A 24 8.78 -0.24 -11.46
CA LEU A 24 9.49 -1.51 -11.38
C LEU A 24 8.66 -2.67 -11.93
N ALA A 25 7.38 -2.74 -11.57
CA ALA A 25 6.48 -3.78 -12.06
C ALA A 25 6.37 -3.76 -13.59
N LYS A 26 6.21 -2.58 -14.17
CA LYS A 26 6.17 -2.40 -15.63
C LYS A 26 7.49 -2.81 -16.30
N GLU A 27 8.63 -2.45 -15.73
CA GLU A 27 9.95 -2.77 -16.28
C GLU A 27 10.31 -4.25 -16.17
N LEU A 28 9.85 -4.92 -15.10
CA LEU A 28 10.12 -6.34 -14.86
C LEU A 28 9.05 -7.27 -15.44
N GLY A 29 7.94 -6.73 -15.96
CA GLY A 29 6.79 -7.53 -16.38
C GLY A 29 6.09 -8.24 -15.23
N TYR A 30 6.07 -7.64 -14.04
CA TYR A 30 5.43 -8.15 -12.82
C TYR A 30 4.08 -7.47 -12.60
N TYR A 31 3.19 -8.15 -11.92
CA TYR A 31 1.93 -7.53 -11.45
C TYR A 31 2.21 -6.61 -10.27
N TYR A 32 1.75 -5.37 -10.36
CA TYR A 32 1.78 -4.45 -9.24
C TYR A 32 0.53 -4.60 -8.38
N VAL A 33 0.68 -4.75 -7.06
CA VAL A 33 -0.43 -4.86 -6.11
C VAL A 33 -0.37 -3.71 -5.10
N ASP A 34 -1.28 -2.73 -5.26
CA ASP A 34 -1.54 -1.65 -4.29
C ASP A 34 -2.45 -2.19 -3.17
N THR A 35 -1.86 -2.69 -2.09
CA THR A 35 -2.68 -3.16 -0.96
C THR A 35 -3.42 -2.03 -0.26
N GLY A 36 -2.89 -0.82 -0.31
CA GLY A 36 -3.59 0.35 0.17
C GLY A 36 -4.91 0.59 -0.57
N ALA A 37 -4.99 0.25 -1.88
CA ALA A 37 -6.24 0.33 -2.62
C ALA A 37 -7.26 -0.69 -2.10
N ILE A 38 -6.83 -1.89 -1.71
CA ILE A 38 -7.70 -2.92 -1.14
C ILE A 38 -8.34 -2.41 0.16
N TYR A 39 -7.55 -1.87 1.09
CA TYR A 39 -8.08 -1.29 2.34
C TYR A 39 -8.94 -0.05 2.11
N ARG A 40 -8.64 0.75 1.07
CA ARG A 40 -9.50 1.88 0.68
C ARG A 40 -10.84 1.42 0.13
N THR A 41 -10.89 0.28 -0.55
CA THR A 41 -12.17 -0.32 -1.00
C THR A 41 -13.03 -0.71 0.19
N VAL A 42 -12.45 -1.34 1.22
CA VAL A 42 -13.18 -1.62 2.47
C VAL A 42 -13.68 -0.33 3.11
N ALA A 43 -12.82 0.68 3.24
CA ALA A 43 -13.20 1.94 3.85
C ALA A 43 -14.32 2.66 3.09
N TYR A 44 -14.29 2.60 1.76
CA TYR A 44 -15.33 3.17 0.90
C TYR A 44 -16.66 2.42 1.05
N PHE A 45 -16.62 1.09 1.11
CA PHE A 45 -17.81 0.27 1.37
C PHE A 45 -18.46 0.63 2.72
N MET A 46 -17.69 0.70 3.80
CA MET A 46 -18.18 1.08 5.11
C MET A 46 -18.74 2.51 5.12
N ASP A 47 -18.11 3.42 4.39
CA ASP A 47 -18.57 4.80 4.25
C ASP A 47 -19.93 4.89 3.56
N LEU A 48 -20.14 4.14 2.49
CA LEU A 48 -21.44 4.07 1.80
C LEU A 48 -22.56 3.54 2.70
N LEU A 49 -22.24 2.64 3.64
CA LEU A 49 -23.18 2.10 4.62
C LEU A 49 -23.38 3.03 5.83
N GLY A 50 -22.65 4.15 5.91
CA GLY A 50 -22.67 5.05 7.08
C GLY A 50 -22.03 4.43 8.33
N VAL A 51 -21.22 3.38 8.17
CA VAL A 51 -20.50 2.70 9.27
C VAL A 51 -19.22 3.46 9.59
N SER A 52 -19.05 3.85 10.84
CA SER A 52 -17.81 4.49 11.29
C SER A 52 -16.62 3.52 11.15
N PRO A 53 -15.48 3.95 10.59
CA PRO A 53 -14.29 3.11 10.48
C PRO A 53 -13.69 2.72 11.85
N LYS A 54 -14.18 3.29 12.95
CA LYS A 54 -13.79 2.96 14.34
C LYS A 54 -14.78 2.01 15.03
N ASP A 55 -15.94 1.80 14.44
CA ASP A 55 -16.97 0.91 14.98
C ASP A 55 -16.64 -0.55 14.60
N ALA A 56 -16.01 -1.26 15.54
CA ALA A 56 -15.58 -2.64 15.32
C ALA A 56 -16.78 -3.57 15.03
N ASP A 57 -17.86 -3.44 15.79
CA ASP A 57 -19.06 -4.27 15.64
C ASP A 57 -19.76 -3.99 14.31
N GLY A 58 -19.82 -2.73 13.90
CA GLY A 58 -20.36 -2.33 12.61
C GLY A 58 -19.52 -2.86 11.44
N VAL A 59 -18.21 -2.75 11.54
CA VAL A 59 -17.28 -3.29 10.51
C VAL A 59 -17.41 -4.81 10.41
N GLU A 60 -17.39 -5.52 11.53
CA GLU A 60 -17.54 -6.98 11.58
C GLU A 60 -18.87 -7.44 10.99
N ARG A 61 -19.96 -6.72 11.27
CA ARG A 61 -21.30 -7.04 10.78
C ARG A 61 -21.42 -7.04 9.27
N TYR A 62 -20.74 -6.10 8.59
CA TYR A 62 -20.94 -5.87 7.15
C TYR A 62 -19.78 -6.33 6.28
N ILE A 63 -18.65 -6.73 6.85
CA ILE A 63 -17.46 -7.09 6.05
C ILE A 63 -17.71 -8.28 5.12
N ASP A 64 -18.54 -9.24 5.53
CA ASP A 64 -18.88 -10.43 4.73
C ASP A 64 -19.81 -10.12 3.54
N GLU A 65 -20.44 -8.94 3.52
CA GLU A 65 -21.23 -8.47 2.37
C GLU A 65 -20.36 -7.87 1.24
N LEU A 66 -19.08 -7.67 1.53
CA LEU A 66 -18.12 -7.07 0.60
C LEU A 66 -17.36 -8.14 -0.19
N THR A 67 -17.53 -8.10 -1.50
CA THR A 67 -16.66 -8.84 -2.44
C THR A 67 -15.70 -7.87 -3.10
N ILE A 68 -14.40 -8.12 -2.96
CA ILE A 68 -13.35 -7.34 -3.62
C ILE A 68 -12.71 -8.19 -4.70
N GLN A 69 -12.54 -7.62 -5.89
CA GLN A 69 -11.78 -8.22 -6.98
C GLN A 69 -10.73 -7.23 -7.48
N ILE A 70 -9.59 -7.77 -7.86
CA ILE A 70 -8.50 -7.01 -8.49
C ILE A 70 -8.48 -7.41 -9.96
N GLU A 71 -8.65 -6.44 -10.85
CA GLU A 71 -8.49 -6.63 -12.28
C GLU A 71 -7.32 -5.78 -12.80
N TYR A 72 -6.78 -6.18 -13.93
CA TYR A 72 -5.72 -5.44 -14.60
C TYR A 72 -6.13 -5.15 -16.03
N ASP A 73 -6.00 -3.90 -16.45
CA ASP A 73 -6.21 -3.53 -17.84
C ASP A 73 -5.03 -3.96 -18.73
N GLU A 74 -5.14 -3.70 -20.04
CA GLU A 74 -4.11 -4.04 -21.03
C GLU A 74 -2.77 -3.34 -20.77
N GLU A 75 -2.77 -2.23 -20.03
CA GLU A 75 -1.58 -1.49 -19.64
C GLU A 75 -0.97 -2.00 -18.30
N GLY A 76 -1.59 -3.00 -17.69
CA GLY A 76 -1.20 -3.57 -16.38
C GLY A 76 -1.55 -2.68 -15.19
N LYS A 77 -2.49 -1.76 -15.37
CA LYS A 77 -2.99 -0.91 -14.28
C LYS A 77 -4.03 -1.66 -13.46
N GLN A 78 -3.87 -1.63 -12.14
CA GLN A 78 -4.78 -2.25 -11.20
C GLN A 78 -6.11 -1.49 -11.12
N HIS A 79 -7.21 -2.21 -11.27
CA HIS A 79 -8.58 -1.79 -11.01
C HIS A 79 -9.13 -2.49 -9.78
N MET A 80 -9.93 -1.78 -9.00
CA MET A 80 -10.57 -2.29 -7.79
C MET A 80 -12.07 -2.41 -8.02
N LEU A 81 -12.57 -3.65 -8.01
CA LEU A 81 -14.00 -3.90 -8.09
C LEU A 81 -14.55 -4.19 -6.70
N MET A 82 -15.59 -3.47 -6.33
CA MET A 82 -16.38 -3.61 -5.12
C MET A 82 -17.76 -4.12 -5.48
N ASN A 83 -18.08 -5.36 -5.10
CA ASN A 83 -19.35 -6.02 -5.49
C ASN A 83 -19.62 -5.93 -7.00
N GLY A 84 -18.57 -6.11 -7.82
CA GLY A 84 -18.62 -6.08 -9.28
C GLY A 84 -18.61 -4.68 -9.91
N ILE A 85 -18.50 -3.60 -9.13
CA ILE A 85 -18.46 -2.22 -9.62
C ILE A 85 -17.04 -1.68 -9.49
N ASP A 86 -16.48 -1.12 -10.56
CA ASP A 86 -15.17 -0.46 -10.52
C ASP A 86 -15.25 0.83 -9.68
N VAL A 87 -14.49 0.87 -8.59
CA VAL A 87 -14.41 1.99 -7.65
C VAL A 87 -13.01 2.59 -7.58
N THR A 88 -12.18 2.33 -8.59
CA THR A 88 -10.77 2.74 -8.62
C THR A 88 -10.58 4.25 -8.49
N GLY A 89 -11.50 5.03 -9.03
CA GLY A 89 -11.50 6.50 -8.93
C GLY A 89 -11.92 6.98 -7.53
N GLU A 90 -13.02 6.47 -7.04
CA GLU A 90 -13.73 6.87 -5.82
C GLU A 90 -12.88 6.65 -4.56
N ILE A 91 -12.11 5.58 -4.52
CA ILE A 91 -11.27 5.22 -3.37
C ILE A 91 -10.00 6.08 -3.23
N ARG A 92 -9.75 7.06 -4.14
CA ARG A 92 -8.49 7.83 -4.15
C ARG A 92 -8.59 9.19 -3.44
N THR A 93 -9.63 9.43 -2.69
CA THR A 93 -9.79 10.66 -1.90
C THR A 93 -8.93 10.63 -0.63
N GLN A 94 -8.65 11.82 -0.08
CA GLN A 94 -7.92 11.93 1.19
C GLN A 94 -8.73 11.36 2.35
N ASP A 95 -10.03 11.61 2.38
CA ASP A 95 -10.96 11.10 3.40
C ASP A 95 -10.96 9.57 3.43
N ILE A 96 -11.18 8.91 2.28
CA ILE A 96 -11.13 7.44 2.20
C ILE A 96 -9.75 6.90 2.58
N SER A 97 -8.68 7.61 2.27
CA SER A 97 -7.33 7.20 2.67
C SER A 97 -7.10 7.27 4.19
N GLN A 98 -7.73 8.20 4.90
CA GLN A 98 -7.71 8.27 6.36
C GLN A 98 -8.57 7.16 6.98
N LYS A 99 -9.78 6.94 6.47
CA LYS A 99 -10.68 5.85 6.87
C LYS A 99 -10.04 4.48 6.66
N ALA A 100 -9.28 4.28 5.56
CA ALA A 100 -8.55 3.05 5.29
C ALA A 100 -7.49 2.72 6.35
N SER A 101 -6.79 3.73 6.88
CA SER A 101 -5.86 3.51 7.99
C SER A 101 -6.58 3.02 9.25
N LEU A 102 -7.79 3.50 9.51
CA LEU A 102 -8.60 3.10 10.66
C LEU A 102 -9.17 1.69 10.49
N VAL A 103 -9.81 1.37 9.37
CA VAL A 103 -10.36 0.02 9.14
C VAL A 103 -9.27 -1.05 9.09
N SER A 104 -8.05 -0.70 8.68
CA SER A 104 -6.92 -1.64 8.66
C SER A 104 -6.44 -2.09 10.05
N ALA A 105 -6.91 -1.48 11.12
CA ALA A 105 -6.64 -1.88 12.49
C ALA A 105 -7.54 -3.03 12.98
N HIS A 106 -8.68 -3.30 12.30
CA HIS A 106 -9.57 -4.38 12.68
C HIS A 106 -9.05 -5.74 12.20
N ALA A 107 -9.04 -6.73 13.10
CA ALA A 107 -8.58 -8.09 12.81
C ALA A 107 -9.37 -8.73 11.67
N VAL A 108 -10.70 -8.66 11.74
CA VAL A 108 -11.63 -9.25 10.77
C VAL A 108 -11.36 -8.75 9.34
N VAL A 109 -11.10 -7.44 9.17
CA VAL A 109 -10.76 -6.87 7.86
C VAL A 109 -9.48 -7.50 7.29
N ARG A 110 -8.48 -7.68 8.15
CA ARG A 110 -7.20 -8.25 7.75
C ARG A 110 -7.31 -9.72 7.38
N GLU A 111 -8.10 -10.48 8.14
CA GLU A 111 -8.35 -11.92 7.90
C GLU A 111 -9.02 -12.12 6.54
N VAL A 112 -10.09 -11.38 6.26
CA VAL A 112 -10.81 -11.45 4.98
C VAL A 112 -9.91 -11.11 3.78
N LEU A 113 -9.00 -10.13 3.93
CA LEU A 113 -8.16 -9.67 2.84
C LEU A 113 -6.88 -10.48 2.62
N LEU A 114 -6.44 -11.26 3.61
CA LEU A 114 -5.12 -11.88 3.62
C LEU A 114 -4.96 -12.92 2.51
N ASP A 115 -5.95 -13.80 2.36
CA ASP A 115 -5.87 -14.89 1.38
C ASP A 115 -5.92 -14.35 -0.05
N MET A 116 -6.75 -13.37 -0.33
CA MET A 116 -6.81 -12.71 -1.65
C MET A 116 -5.44 -12.13 -2.04
N GLN A 117 -4.77 -11.43 -1.12
CA GLN A 117 -3.44 -10.85 -1.37
C GLN A 117 -2.40 -11.94 -1.64
N ARG A 118 -2.44 -13.03 -0.88
CA ARG A 118 -1.53 -14.18 -1.06
C ARG A 118 -1.77 -14.94 -2.36
N ASP A 119 -3.02 -15.06 -2.78
CA ASP A 119 -3.37 -15.81 -3.98
C ASP A 119 -2.86 -15.13 -5.25
N VAL A 120 -2.88 -13.80 -5.30
CA VAL A 120 -2.24 -13.04 -6.39
C VAL A 120 -0.74 -13.36 -6.46
N ALA A 121 -0.04 -13.40 -5.33
CA ALA A 121 1.39 -13.69 -5.27
C ALA A 121 1.74 -15.17 -5.58
N LYS A 122 0.81 -16.10 -5.34
CA LYS A 122 0.97 -17.51 -5.74
C LYS A 122 0.84 -17.69 -7.25
N ALA A 123 -0.06 -16.92 -7.87
CA ALA A 123 -0.39 -17.05 -9.28
C ALA A 123 0.60 -16.32 -10.21
N HIS A 124 1.21 -15.24 -9.75
CA HIS A 124 1.98 -14.30 -10.57
C HIS A 124 3.27 -13.84 -9.89
N ASN A 125 4.23 -13.39 -10.70
CA ASN A 125 5.32 -12.55 -10.20
C ASN A 125 4.73 -11.20 -9.77
N VAL A 126 4.99 -10.78 -8.53
CA VAL A 126 4.35 -9.57 -7.97
C VAL A 126 5.36 -8.59 -7.36
N ILE A 127 5.03 -7.30 -7.46
CA ILE A 127 5.55 -6.27 -6.58
C ILE A 127 4.36 -5.75 -5.77
N MET A 128 4.39 -5.98 -4.47
CA MET A 128 3.31 -5.61 -3.56
C MET A 128 3.80 -4.54 -2.59
N ASP A 129 3.09 -3.40 -2.51
CA ASP A 129 3.43 -2.36 -1.55
C ASP A 129 2.38 -2.20 -0.45
N GLY A 130 2.88 -1.90 0.76
CA GLY A 130 2.02 -1.76 1.93
C GLY A 130 2.72 -1.27 3.18
N ARG A 131 2.36 -1.88 4.34
CA ARG A 131 2.91 -1.60 5.66
C ARG A 131 3.48 -2.82 6.36
N ASP A 132 2.99 -3.98 6.01
CA ASP A 132 3.24 -5.26 6.65
C ASP A 132 3.35 -6.41 5.64
N ILE A 133 3.71 -6.07 4.41
CA ILE A 133 3.81 -7.07 3.33
C ILE A 133 4.90 -8.08 3.66
N GLY A 134 6.09 -7.63 3.98
CA GLY A 134 7.23 -8.50 4.28
C GLY A 134 7.18 -9.14 5.68
N THR A 135 6.29 -8.68 6.57
CA THR A 135 6.16 -9.23 7.92
C THR A 135 4.96 -10.16 8.10
N VAL A 136 3.83 -9.89 7.43
CA VAL A 136 2.55 -10.60 7.63
C VAL A 136 2.01 -11.19 6.35
N VAL A 137 1.88 -10.40 5.28
CA VAL A 137 1.21 -10.85 4.05
C VAL A 137 2.08 -11.87 3.31
N LEU A 138 3.32 -11.49 3.00
CA LEU A 138 4.30 -12.31 2.28
C LEU A 138 5.60 -12.47 3.09
N PRO A 139 5.55 -13.15 4.26
CA PRO A 139 6.71 -13.29 5.14
C PRO A 139 7.87 -14.09 4.51
N LYS A 140 7.62 -14.76 3.40
CA LYS A 140 8.60 -15.51 2.60
C LYS A 140 8.86 -14.86 1.23
N ALA A 141 8.55 -13.55 1.06
CA ALA A 141 8.88 -12.83 -0.17
C ALA A 141 10.36 -12.94 -0.51
N ASP A 142 10.68 -13.13 -1.80
CA ASP A 142 12.07 -13.32 -2.27
C ASP A 142 12.91 -12.05 -2.05
N VAL A 143 12.29 -10.88 -2.16
CA VAL A 143 12.91 -9.58 -1.88
C VAL A 143 12.01 -8.78 -0.95
N LYS A 144 12.60 -8.22 0.11
CA LYS A 144 11.90 -7.31 1.03
C LYS A 144 12.67 -6.01 1.14
N ILE A 145 11.97 -4.91 0.87
CA ILE A 145 12.52 -3.55 0.93
C ILE A 145 11.67 -2.72 1.88
N PHE A 146 12.31 -2.07 2.83
CA PHE A 146 11.66 -1.08 3.68
C PHE A 146 12.04 0.32 3.19
N LEU A 147 11.14 0.92 2.40
CA LEU A 147 11.33 2.23 1.79
C LEU A 147 10.92 3.33 2.76
N THR A 148 11.83 4.24 3.09
CA THR A 148 11.57 5.33 4.04
C THR A 148 12.10 6.67 3.53
N ALA A 149 11.67 7.74 4.14
CA ALA A 149 12.22 9.09 4.07
C ALA A 149 11.81 9.86 5.33
N SER A 150 12.48 10.96 5.64
CA SER A 150 12.09 11.80 6.80
C SER A 150 10.64 12.29 6.67
N ALA A 151 9.99 12.59 7.79
CA ALA A 151 8.62 13.06 7.79
C ALA A 151 8.48 14.39 7.01
N GLU A 152 9.46 15.25 7.11
CA GLU A 152 9.53 16.54 6.42
C GLU A 152 9.62 16.36 4.91
N VAL A 153 10.49 15.47 4.43
CA VAL A 153 10.62 15.16 2.99
C VAL A 153 9.32 14.58 2.45
N ARG A 154 8.68 13.67 3.18
CA ARG A 154 7.38 13.08 2.79
C ARG A 154 6.26 14.11 2.80
N ALA A 155 6.25 15.02 3.75
CA ALA A 155 5.30 16.12 3.82
C ALA A 155 5.47 17.08 2.64
N LYS A 156 6.71 17.42 2.30
CA LYS A 156 7.01 18.27 1.13
C LYS A 156 6.55 17.62 -0.17
N ARG A 157 6.87 16.33 -0.39
CA ARG A 157 6.41 15.57 -1.58
C ARG A 157 4.88 15.57 -1.67
N ARG A 158 4.19 15.34 -0.56
CA ARG A 158 2.72 15.33 -0.53
C ARG A 158 2.12 16.71 -0.74
N TYR A 159 2.71 17.74 -0.16
CA TYR A 159 2.31 19.13 -0.37
C TYR A 159 2.43 19.50 -1.86
N ASP A 160 3.57 19.21 -2.49
CA ASP A 160 3.80 19.49 -3.91
C ASP A 160 2.81 18.75 -4.82
N GLU A 161 2.48 17.50 -4.48
CA GLU A 161 1.46 16.72 -5.18
C GLU A 161 0.07 17.37 -5.10
N LEU A 162 -0.32 17.89 -3.93
CA LEU A 162 -1.61 18.55 -3.73
C LEU A 162 -1.67 19.87 -4.53
N ILE A 163 -0.61 20.67 -4.47
CA ILE A 163 -0.52 21.92 -5.24
C ILE A 163 -0.56 21.65 -6.75
N ALA A 164 0.16 20.62 -7.22
CA ALA A 164 0.15 20.23 -8.63
C ALA A 164 -1.23 19.79 -9.14
N LYS A 165 -2.08 19.28 -8.24
CA LYS A 165 -3.49 18.94 -8.51
C LYS A 165 -4.45 20.15 -8.40
N GLY A 166 -3.94 21.36 -8.19
CA GLY A 166 -4.75 22.58 -8.02
C GLY A 166 -5.47 22.68 -6.68
N GLN A 167 -5.07 21.87 -5.69
CA GLN A 167 -5.66 21.91 -4.35
C GLN A 167 -4.90 22.89 -3.46
N THR A 168 -5.60 23.56 -2.55
CA THR A 168 -4.94 24.34 -1.49
C THR A 168 -4.45 23.40 -0.40
N ALA A 169 -3.22 23.59 0.04
CA ALA A 169 -2.62 22.81 1.11
C ALA A 169 -1.78 23.70 2.03
N ASN A 170 -1.60 23.28 3.28
CA ASN A 170 -0.70 23.88 4.24
C ASN A 170 0.35 22.85 4.64
N LEU A 171 1.64 23.15 4.43
CA LEU A 171 2.73 22.19 4.66
C LEU A 171 2.81 21.72 6.12
N GLU A 172 2.59 22.62 7.10
CA GLU A 172 2.57 22.23 8.52
C GLU A 172 1.45 21.25 8.82
N GLN A 173 0.25 21.49 8.25
CA GLN A 173 -0.88 20.59 8.43
C GLN A 173 -0.60 19.22 7.79
N VAL A 174 -0.04 19.20 6.58
CA VAL A 174 0.37 17.95 5.90
C VAL A 174 1.42 17.19 6.73
N LEU A 175 2.38 17.89 7.33
CA LEU A 175 3.39 17.27 8.21
C LEU A 175 2.74 16.65 9.46
N LYS A 176 1.83 17.37 10.11
CA LYS A 176 1.09 16.85 11.28
C LYS A 176 0.31 15.58 10.94
N GLU A 177 -0.37 15.57 9.79
CA GLU A 177 -1.14 14.40 9.32
C GLU A 177 -0.23 13.20 9.04
N ILE A 178 0.95 13.42 8.44
CA ILE A 178 1.94 12.38 8.19
C ILE A 178 2.46 11.80 9.50
N VAL A 179 2.86 12.64 10.45
CA VAL A 179 3.36 12.20 11.76
C VAL A 179 2.29 11.42 12.52
N GLN A 180 1.05 11.91 12.52
CA GLN A 180 -0.07 11.22 13.17
C GLN A 180 -0.33 9.85 12.53
N ARG A 181 -0.30 9.78 11.20
CA ARG A 181 -0.50 8.52 10.48
C ARG A 181 0.62 7.52 10.73
N ASP A 182 1.88 7.98 10.75
CA ASP A 182 3.03 7.13 11.09
C ASP A 182 2.88 6.56 12.51
N TYR A 183 2.44 7.38 13.46
CA TYR A 183 2.16 6.92 14.80
C TYR A 183 1.09 5.83 14.81
N GLN A 184 -0.03 6.04 14.12
CA GLN A 184 -1.11 5.06 14.02
C GLN A 184 -0.62 3.76 13.37
N ASP A 185 0.09 3.84 12.22
CA ASP A 185 0.59 2.68 11.50
C ASP A 185 1.61 1.88 12.32
N THR A 186 2.45 2.54 13.14
CA THR A 186 3.50 1.87 13.94
C THR A 186 3.02 1.35 15.28
N HIS A 187 1.92 1.90 15.85
CA HIS A 187 1.42 1.56 17.19
C HIS A 187 0.11 0.76 17.18
N ARG A 188 -0.43 0.40 16.01
CA ARG A 188 -1.58 -0.49 15.95
C ARG A 188 -1.21 -1.87 16.51
N GLU A 189 -2.14 -2.51 17.23
CA GLU A 189 -1.91 -3.79 17.88
C GLU A 189 -1.67 -4.92 16.87
N ILE A 190 -2.41 -4.89 15.75
CA ILE A 190 -2.36 -5.93 14.72
C ILE A 190 -1.54 -5.45 13.53
N ALA A 191 -0.53 -6.24 13.15
CA ALA A 191 0.34 -6.03 11.99
C ALA A 191 0.89 -4.58 11.91
N PRO A 192 1.57 -4.05 12.94
CA PRO A 192 2.12 -2.70 12.91
C PRO A 192 3.11 -2.53 11.76
N LEU A 193 3.27 -1.30 11.28
CA LEU A 193 4.33 -0.95 10.35
C LEU A 193 5.67 -1.22 11.02
N LYS A 194 6.35 -2.25 10.57
CA LYS A 194 7.62 -2.72 11.12
C LYS A 194 8.49 -3.26 10.01
N MET A 195 9.75 -2.90 10.03
CA MET A 195 10.73 -3.48 9.11
C MET A 195 10.92 -4.97 9.40
N ALA A 196 10.77 -5.83 8.40
CA ALA A 196 11.09 -7.25 8.54
C ALA A 196 12.60 -7.43 8.75
N ARG A 197 12.99 -8.48 9.49
CA ARG A 197 14.41 -8.70 9.87
C ARG A 197 15.34 -8.88 8.67
N ASP A 198 14.82 -9.44 7.59
CA ASP A 198 15.50 -9.73 6.32
C ASP A 198 15.23 -8.66 5.24
N SER A 199 14.60 -7.54 5.59
CA SER A 199 14.41 -6.41 4.69
C SER A 199 15.68 -5.58 4.53
N VAL A 200 15.89 -5.08 3.33
CA VAL A 200 16.86 -4.01 3.07
C VAL A 200 16.17 -2.66 3.31
N LYS A 201 16.73 -1.85 4.21
CA LYS A 201 16.27 -0.47 4.43
C LYS A 201 16.81 0.43 3.33
N LEU A 202 15.94 1.16 2.66
CA LEU A 202 16.29 2.19 1.68
C LEU A 202 15.70 3.54 2.10
N ASP A 203 16.58 4.44 2.52
CA ASP A 203 16.22 5.84 2.80
C ASP A 203 16.30 6.63 1.49
N THR A 204 15.19 7.28 1.15
CA THR A 204 15.05 8.04 -0.09
C THR A 204 15.03 9.55 0.12
N SER A 205 15.44 10.01 1.32
CA SER A 205 15.38 11.43 1.67
C SER A 205 16.16 12.31 0.69
N ASP A 206 17.33 11.84 0.28
CA ASP A 206 18.26 12.56 -0.59
C ASP A 206 18.28 12.03 -2.04
N LEU A 207 17.33 11.15 -2.41
CA LEU A 207 17.26 10.54 -3.73
C LEU A 207 16.09 11.08 -4.54
N ASP A 208 16.32 11.29 -5.83
CA ASP A 208 15.27 11.47 -6.81
C ASP A 208 14.66 10.11 -7.23
N ILE A 209 13.63 10.14 -8.06
CA ILE A 209 12.91 8.94 -8.50
C ILE A 209 13.85 7.96 -9.23
N GLU A 210 14.75 8.46 -10.07
CA GLU A 210 15.67 7.62 -10.86
C GLU A 210 16.73 6.97 -9.95
N GLY A 211 17.24 7.72 -8.97
CA GLY A 211 18.16 7.18 -7.96
C GLY A 211 17.54 6.08 -7.12
N VAL A 212 16.27 6.28 -6.68
CA VAL A 212 15.53 5.23 -5.94
C VAL A 212 15.32 3.99 -6.80
N LEU A 213 14.94 4.16 -8.08
CA LEU A 213 14.76 3.04 -9.00
C LEU A 213 16.06 2.26 -9.24
N ALA A 214 17.17 2.98 -9.46
CA ALA A 214 18.47 2.35 -9.68
C ALA A 214 18.88 1.49 -8.46
N GLU A 215 18.71 2.03 -7.26
CA GLU A 215 19.07 1.32 -6.04
C GLU A 215 18.15 0.12 -5.78
N MET A 216 16.85 0.25 -6.01
CA MET A 216 15.92 -0.87 -5.87
C MET A 216 16.23 -1.98 -6.89
N LYS A 217 16.55 -1.64 -8.13
CA LYS A 217 16.97 -2.63 -9.15
C LYS A 217 18.24 -3.35 -8.73
N ARG A 218 19.21 -2.64 -8.15
CA ARG A 218 20.44 -3.24 -7.61
C ARG A 218 20.09 -4.28 -6.52
N ILE A 219 19.27 -3.88 -5.53
CA ILE A 219 18.83 -4.76 -4.45
C ILE A 219 18.09 -6.00 -4.99
N ILE A 220 17.22 -5.82 -5.98
CA ILE A 220 16.44 -6.91 -6.57
C ILE A 220 17.36 -7.89 -7.29
N LYS A 221 18.29 -7.40 -8.13
CA LYS A 221 19.24 -8.24 -8.89
C LYS A 221 20.18 -9.06 -8.00
N GLU A 222 20.48 -8.60 -6.79
CA GLU A 222 21.28 -9.36 -5.82
C GLU A 222 20.52 -10.55 -5.21
N LYS A 223 19.18 -10.52 -5.28
CA LYS A 223 18.32 -11.51 -4.60
C LYS A 223 17.66 -12.50 -5.56
N ILE A 224 17.28 -12.03 -6.74
CA ILE A 224 16.54 -12.82 -7.74
C ILE A 224 17.10 -12.57 -9.15
N PRO A 225 17.00 -13.56 -10.05
CA PRO A 225 17.38 -13.41 -11.46
C PRO A 225 16.35 -12.56 -12.20
N VAL A 226 16.70 -11.31 -12.53
CA VAL A 226 15.89 -10.37 -13.32
C VAL A 226 16.74 -9.63 -14.32
#